data_9e9cf7a9f5fb99d3606f5ac951ad7079
#
_entry.id   9e9cf7a9f5fb99d3606f5ac951ad7079
#
_cell.length_a   1.000
_cell.length_b   1.000
_cell.length_c   1.000
_cell.angle_alpha   90.00
_cell.angle_beta   90.00
_cell.angle_gamma   90.00
#
_symmetry.space_group_name_H-M   'P 1'
#
loop_
_entity.id
_entity.type
_entity.pdbx_description
1 polymer ?
#
loop_
_entity_poly.entity_id
_entity_poly.type
_entity_poly.pdbx_seq_one_letter_code
_entity_poly.pdbx_strand_id
1 'polypeptide(L)'
;MSFKMRSAYFVAALSAALTVAAVASAKYSADAPKIQVHAKGPAGMSVDGTSSTLKIEEDDKNVTFKTFLNTIDTKNSKRNEHMQERFEAKKFGAVTLTLPKDKVSSTKGGTVNGTLNFHGQPKDVSVKWDVSGKHIHATFGFDVTKHGVKEEDLCFEPKTKSICAKTHVDVEVDFDLNQ
;
A
#
# COMPACT_ATOMS: atom_id res chain seq x y z
N MET A 1 56.18 -61.44 4.64
CA MET A 1 54.87 -61.15 3.96
C MET A 1 54.43 -59.75 4.35
N SER A 2 54.58 -58.81 3.44
CA SER A 2 54.32 -57.41 3.68
C SER A 2 53.06 -56.98 2.92
N PHE A 3 51.98 -56.60 3.66
CA PHE A 3 50.74 -56.19 3.06
C PHE A 3 50.75 -54.65 2.93
N LYS A 4 50.84 -54.14 1.72
CA LYS A 4 50.71 -52.70 1.44
C LYS A 4 49.22 -52.32 1.31
N MET A 5 48.69 -51.59 2.31
CA MET A 5 47.40 -50.96 2.23
C MET A 5 47.51 -49.72 1.33
N ARG A 6 46.76 -49.70 0.22
CA ARG A 6 46.60 -48.55 -0.65
C ARG A 6 45.40 -47.76 -0.14
N SER A 7 45.65 -46.53 0.41
CA SER A 7 44.63 -45.55 0.76
C SER A 7 44.10 -44.92 -0.51
N ALA A 8 42.80 -45.09 -0.77
CA ALA A 8 42.08 -44.39 -1.83
C ALA A 8 41.46 -43.15 -1.24
N TYR A 9 41.95 -41.99 -1.67
CA TYR A 9 41.33 -40.69 -1.33
C TYR A 9 40.11 -40.45 -2.24
N PHE A 10 38.92 -40.50 -1.66
CA PHE A 10 37.71 -40.00 -2.31
C PHE A 10 37.66 -38.46 -2.21
N VAL A 11 37.92 -37.78 -3.31
CA VAL A 11 37.66 -36.36 -3.44
C VAL A 11 36.18 -36.19 -3.77
N ALA A 12 35.37 -35.83 -2.77
CA ALA A 12 33.99 -35.42 -2.99
C ALA A 12 33.98 -33.98 -3.48
N ALA A 13 33.76 -33.77 -4.77
CA ALA A 13 33.54 -32.45 -5.34
C ALA A 13 32.15 -31.98 -4.96
N LEU A 14 32.08 -31.04 -4.01
CA LEU A 14 30.85 -30.35 -3.59
C LEU A 14 30.54 -29.25 -4.63
N SER A 15 29.73 -29.55 -5.64
CA SER A 15 29.22 -28.57 -6.59
C SER A 15 28.12 -27.76 -5.90
N ALA A 16 28.48 -26.59 -5.40
CA ALA A 16 27.50 -25.59 -4.96
C ALA A 16 26.79 -25.03 -6.20
N ALA A 17 25.56 -25.49 -6.44
CA ALA A 17 24.68 -24.86 -7.41
C ALA A 17 24.25 -23.51 -6.86
N LEU A 18 24.83 -22.43 -7.38
CA LEU A 18 24.30 -21.08 -7.19
C LEU A 18 22.95 -21.00 -7.93
N THR A 19 21.86 -21.15 -7.22
CA THR A 19 20.55 -20.76 -7.72
C THR A 19 20.50 -19.22 -7.74
N VAL A 20 20.78 -18.65 -8.91
CA VAL A 20 20.43 -17.25 -9.18
C VAL A 20 18.90 -17.19 -9.18
N ALA A 21 18.32 -16.70 -8.10
CA ALA A 21 16.90 -16.35 -8.10
C ALA A 21 16.74 -15.25 -9.15
N ALA A 22 16.11 -15.57 -10.27
CA ALA A 22 15.70 -14.58 -11.24
C ALA A 22 14.75 -13.62 -10.52
N VAL A 23 15.19 -12.38 -10.33
CA VAL A 23 14.30 -11.30 -9.87
C VAL A 23 13.31 -11.10 -11.01
N ALA A 24 12.12 -11.66 -10.89
CA ALA A 24 11.05 -11.40 -11.83
C ALA A 24 10.81 -9.89 -11.83
N SER A 25 11.02 -9.25 -12.99
CA SER A 25 10.71 -7.83 -13.14
C SER A 25 9.21 -7.65 -12.88
N ALA A 26 8.87 -6.78 -11.93
CA ALA A 26 7.47 -6.52 -11.60
C ALA A 26 6.74 -6.01 -12.85
N LYS A 27 5.61 -6.64 -13.19
CA LYS A 27 4.76 -6.21 -14.30
C LYS A 27 4.17 -4.83 -14.05
N TYR A 28 3.94 -4.51 -12.77
CA TYR A 28 3.41 -3.24 -12.32
C TYR A 28 4.51 -2.45 -11.63
N SER A 29 4.88 -1.34 -12.22
CA SER A 29 5.75 -0.36 -11.62
C SER A 29 5.15 1.01 -11.90
N ALA A 30 5.02 1.85 -10.89
CA ALA A 30 4.39 3.15 -11.04
C ALA A 30 5.40 4.17 -11.54
N ASP A 31 5.11 4.78 -12.68
CA ASP A 31 5.77 6.01 -13.11
C ASP A 31 4.86 7.20 -12.82
N ALA A 32 5.46 8.31 -12.35
CA ALA A 32 4.76 9.54 -11.98
C ALA A 32 3.48 9.33 -11.12
N PRO A 33 3.51 8.56 -10.03
CA PRO A 33 2.32 8.25 -9.27
C PRO A 33 1.75 9.49 -8.60
N LYS A 34 0.43 9.60 -8.59
CA LYS A 34 -0.32 10.62 -7.88
C LYS A 34 -1.40 9.95 -7.06
N ILE A 35 -1.33 10.13 -5.76
CA ILE A 35 -2.37 9.72 -4.83
C ILE A 35 -3.11 10.97 -4.37
N GLN A 36 -4.43 10.95 -4.43
CA GLN A 36 -5.30 11.98 -3.91
C GLN A 36 -6.20 11.38 -2.84
N VAL A 37 -6.31 12.08 -1.74
CA VAL A 37 -7.12 11.66 -0.59
C VAL A 37 -8.12 12.77 -0.30
N HIS A 38 -9.40 12.42 -0.23
CA HIS A 38 -10.50 13.34 0.00
C HIS A 38 -11.25 12.96 1.28
N ALA A 39 -11.35 13.89 2.21
CA ALA A 39 -12.07 13.71 3.45
C ALA A 39 -12.90 14.94 3.77
N LYS A 40 -13.90 14.79 4.63
CA LYS A 40 -14.66 15.90 5.19
C LYS A 40 -14.16 16.19 6.60
N GLY A 41 -13.52 17.33 6.73
CA GLY A 41 -13.09 17.86 8.02
C GLY A 41 -14.26 18.37 8.88
N PRO A 42 -13.93 18.96 10.03
CA PRO A 42 -14.91 19.58 10.92
C PRO A 42 -15.78 20.57 10.16
N ALA A 43 -17.05 20.66 10.54
CA ALA A 43 -18.06 21.50 9.89
C ALA A 43 -18.26 21.25 8.37
N GLY A 44 -17.86 20.05 7.89
CA GLY A 44 -18.03 19.66 6.48
C GLY A 44 -17.04 20.30 5.50
N MET A 45 -15.98 20.93 5.98
CA MET A 45 -14.91 21.45 5.13
C MET A 45 -14.24 20.31 4.35
N SER A 46 -13.96 20.52 3.06
CA SER A 46 -13.13 19.58 2.30
C SER A 46 -11.70 19.62 2.81
N VAL A 47 -11.14 18.42 2.98
CA VAL A 47 -9.73 18.20 3.29
C VAL A 47 -9.18 17.31 2.20
N ASP A 48 -8.34 17.90 1.34
CA ASP A 48 -7.70 17.21 0.26
C ASP A 48 -6.22 17.06 0.59
N GLY A 49 -5.68 15.87 0.37
CA GLY A 49 -4.27 15.56 0.52
C GLY A 49 -3.71 14.91 -0.73
N THR A 50 -2.44 15.11 -1.02
CA THR A 50 -1.77 14.50 -2.17
C THR A 50 -0.46 13.85 -1.76
N SER A 51 -0.10 12.75 -2.43
CA SER A 51 1.22 12.12 -2.34
C SER A 51 1.68 11.66 -3.71
N SER A 52 2.99 11.71 -3.95
CA SER A 52 3.64 11.14 -5.13
C SER A 52 4.44 9.87 -4.78
N THR A 53 4.24 9.33 -3.58
CA THR A 53 4.95 8.13 -3.14
C THR A 53 4.03 6.92 -3.27
N LEU A 54 4.33 6.05 -4.22
CA LEU A 54 3.67 4.78 -4.42
C LEU A 54 4.73 3.72 -4.73
N LYS A 55 4.71 2.61 -3.99
CA LYS A 55 5.49 1.42 -4.31
C LYS A 55 4.53 0.31 -4.70
N ILE A 56 4.88 -0.43 -5.73
CA ILE A 56 4.13 -1.60 -6.17
C ILE A 56 5.01 -2.82 -6.01
N GLU A 57 4.51 -3.81 -5.32
CA GLU A 57 5.15 -5.09 -5.07
C GLU A 57 4.24 -6.20 -5.60
N GLU A 58 4.80 -7.20 -6.27
CA GLU A 58 4.06 -8.35 -6.76
C GLU A 58 4.62 -9.63 -6.18
N ASP A 59 3.72 -10.54 -5.83
CA ASP A 59 4.01 -11.95 -5.60
C ASP A 59 3.24 -12.83 -6.60
N ASP A 60 3.25 -14.15 -6.39
CA ASP A 60 2.56 -15.10 -7.29
C ASP A 60 1.03 -14.90 -7.32
N LYS A 61 0.45 -14.36 -6.26
CA LYS A 61 -1.00 -14.28 -6.04
C LYS A 61 -1.54 -12.85 -6.00
N ASN A 62 -0.70 -11.89 -5.61
CA ASN A 62 -1.14 -10.55 -5.26
C ASN A 62 -0.30 -9.46 -5.91
N VAL A 63 -0.93 -8.31 -6.06
CA VAL A 63 -0.28 -7.02 -6.30
C VAL A 63 -0.55 -6.14 -5.09
N THR A 64 0.50 -5.62 -4.47
CA THR A 64 0.41 -4.76 -3.28
C THR A 64 0.87 -3.36 -3.59
N PHE A 65 -0.01 -2.40 -3.37
CA PHE A 65 0.24 -0.97 -3.49
C PHE A 65 0.52 -0.42 -2.10
N LYS A 66 1.64 0.31 -1.94
CA LYS A 66 2.10 0.82 -0.64
C LYS A 66 2.43 2.30 -0.70
N THR A 67 1.89 3.05 0.23
CA THR A 67 2.22 4.46 0.48
C THR A 67 2.44 4.69 1.97
N PHE A 68 2.78 5.94 2.34
CA PHE A 68 3.04 6.30 3.74
C PHE A 68 2.27 7.56 4.13
N LEU A 69 1.66 7.56 5.31
CA LEU A 69 0.89 8.69 5.84
C LEU A 69 1.70 9.99 5.91
N ASN A 70 2.98 9.91 6.23
CA ASN A 70 3.87 11.07 6.32
C ASN A 70 4.22 11.70 4.95
N THR A 71 3.85 11.06 3.84
CA THR A 71 4.04 11.60 2.49
C THR A 71 2.81 12.34 1.97
N ILE A 72 1.70 12.28 2.70
CA ILE A 72 0.46 12.96 2.32
C ILE A 72 0.55 14.43 2.73
N ASP A 73 0.50 15.32 1.75
CA ASP A 73 0.52 16.77 1.94
C ASP A 73 -0.88 17.37 1.71
N THR A 74 -1.44 17.97 2.74
CA THR A 74 -2.74 18.66 2.71
C THR A 74 -2.60 20.17 2.45
N LYS A 75 -1.42 20.66 2.08
CA LYS A 75 -1.08 22.09 1.94
C LYS A 75 -1.22 22.90 3.25
N ASN A 76 -1.20 22.22 4.38
CA ASN A 76 -1.24 22.82 5.72
C ASN A 76 -0.42 21.97 6.68
N SER A 77 0.73 22.51 7.12
CA SER A 77 1.69 21.77 7.97
C SER A 77 1.10 21.31 9.30
N LYS A 78 0.28 22.14 9.95
CA LYS A 78 -0.39 21.77 11.21
C LYS A 78 -1.39 20.65 11.00
N ARG A 79 -2.12 20.66 9.89
CA ARG A 79 -3.04 19.58 9.54
C ARG A 79 -2.31 18.28 9.23
N ASN A 80 -1.18 18.35 8.53
CA ASN A 80 -0.32 17.19 8.26
C ASN A 80 0.20 16.59 9.59
N GLU A 81 0.66 17.42 10.51
CA GLU A 81 1.12 17.00 11.82
C GLU A 81 -0.01 16.33 12.62
N HIS A 82 -1.18 16.97 12.75
CA HIS A 82 -2.33 16.40 13.43
C HIS A 82 -2.82 15.10 12.79
N MET A 83 -2.80 15.00 11.46
CA MET A 83 -3.14 13.75 10.77
C MET A 83 -2.18 12.62 11.16
N GLN A 84 -0.88 12.89 11.14
CA GLN A 84 0.13 11.92 11.51
C GLN A 84 0.03 11.48 12.97
N GLU A 85 -0.26 12.40 13.87
CA GLU A 85 -0.46 12.11 15.29
C GLU A 85 -1.71 11.26 15.51
N ARG A 86 -2.85 11.66 14.96
CA ARG A 86 -4.15 11.01 15.15
C ARG A 86 -4.21 9.62 14.54
N PHE A 87 -3.54 9.41 13.44
CA PHE A 87 -3.41 8.09 12.81
C PHE A 87 -2.15 7.33 13.28
N GLU A 88 -1.51 7.80 14.37
CA GLU A 88 -0.32 7.16 14.95
C GLU A 88 0.72 6.78 13.87
N ALA A 89 1.03 7.71 12.95
CA ALA A 89 1.87 7.44 11.78
C ALA A 89 3.27 6.91 12.11
N LYS A 90 3.78 7.18 13.31
CA LYS A 90 5.04 6.60 13.79
C LYS A 90 4.95 5.08 13.98
N LYS A 91 3.77 4.56 14.29
CA LYS A 91 3.50 3.13 14.52
C LYS A 91 2.84 2.47 13.31
N PHE A 92 1.91 3.16 12.68
CA PHE A 92 1.07 2.66 11.60
C PHE A 92 1.22 3.48 10.31
N GLY A 93 2.40 4.02 10.06
CA GLY A 93 2.61 4.95 8.94
C GLY A 93 2.46 4.35 7.55
N ALA A 94 2.65 3.04 7.40
CA ALA A 94 2.48 2.37 6.12
C ALA A 94 1.01 2.04 5.86
N VAL A 95 0.51 2.42 4.68
CA VAL A 95 -0.81 2.06 4.17
C VAL A 95 -0.62 1.14 2.97
N THR A 96 -1.24 -0.03 2.99
CA THR A 96 -1.14 -1.01 1.90
C THR A 96 -2.50 -1.45 1.40
N LEU A 97 -2.64 -1.51 0.08
CA LEU A 97 -3.78 -2.10 -0.61
C LEU A 97 -3.30 -3.34 -1.36
N THR A 98 -3.80 -4.50 -1.00
CA THR A 98 -3.46 -5.78 -1.64
C THR A 98 -4.64 -6.25 -2.48
N LEU A 99 -4.40 -6.47 -3.78
CA LEU A 99 -5.38 -6.96 -4.74
C LEU A 99 -4.96 -8.34 -5.28
N PRO A 100 -5.91 -9.27 -5.52
CA PRO A 100 -5.61 -10.52 -6.19
C PRO A 100 -5.09 -10.28 -7.62
N LYS A 101 -3.94 -10.84 -7.96
CA LYS A 101 -3.24 -10.60 -9.24
C LYS A 101 -4.05 -11.04 -10.45
N ASP A 102 -4.82 -12.11 -10.32
CA ASP A 102 -5.70 -12.64 -11.37
C ASP A 102 -6.90 -11.73 -11.67
N LYS A 103 -7.23 -10.81 -10.77
CA LYS A 103 -8.33 -9.84 -10.91
C LYS A 103 -7.85 -8.47 -11.41
N VAL A 104 -6.57 -8.14 -11.19
CA VAL A 104 -5.99 -6.89 -11.68
C VAL A 104 -5.59 -7.06 -13.14
N SER A 105 -6.09 -6.17 -13.99
CA SER A 105 -5.78 -6.18 -15.43
C SER A 105 -5.11 -4.87 -15.83
N SER A 106 -4.07 -4.97 -16.64
CA SER A 106 -3.41 -3.81 -17.25
C SER A 106 -4.03 -3.38 -18.59
N THR A 107 -5.09 -4.07 -19.03
CA THR A 107 -5.71 -3.84 -20.36
C THR A 107 -7.21 -3.55 -20.28
N LYS A 108 -7.85 -3.81 -19.15
CA LYS A 108 -9.30 -3.67 -18.99
C LYS A 108 -9.66 -3.20 -17.59
N GLY A 109 -10.46 -2.15 -17.51
CA GLY A 109 -11.05 -1.67 -16.26
C GLY A 109 -12.09 -2.62 -15.66
N GLY A 110 -12.46 -2.37 -14.41
CA GLY A 110 -13.45 -3.15 -13.68
C GLY A 110 -13.49 -2.82 -12.19
N THR A 111 -14.11 -3.70 -11.43
CA THR A 111 -14.14 -3.61 -9.96
C THR A 111 -13.42 -4.83 -9.40
N VAL A 112 -12.49 -4.58 -8.48
CA VAL A 112 -11.68 -5.59 -7.82
C VAL A 112 -11.85 -5.46 -6.31
N ASN A 113 -12.17 -6.56 -5.63
CA ASN A 113 -12.17 -6.58 -4.17
C ASN A 113 -10.77 -6.93 -3.68
N GLY A 114 -10.30 -6.18 -2.69
CA GLY A 114 -9.00 -6.35 -2.08
C GLY A 114 -9.01 -6.04 -0.61
N THR A 115 -7.84 -6.04 0.00
CA THR A 115 -7.67 -5.78 1.43
C THR A 115 -6.84 -4.53 1.63
N LEU A 116 -7.44 -3.51 2.26
CA LEU A 116 -6.76 -2.31 2.71
C LEU A 116 -6.27 -2.52 4.15
N ASN A 117 -4.97 -2.39 4.36
CA ASN A 117 -4.40 -2.29 5.70
C ASN A 117 -4.09 -0.82 5.99
N PHE A 118 -4.92 -0.22 6.82
CA PHE A 118 -4.79 1.12 7.36
C PHE A 118 -4.76 1.01 8.89
N HIS A 119 -3.94 1.80 9.56
CA HIS A 119 -3.79 1.80 11.02
C HIS A 119 -3.52 0.40 11.62
N GLY A 120 -2.83 -0.47 10.88
CA GLY A 120 -2.52 -1.85 11.28
C GLY A 120 -3.71 -2.81 11.27
N GLN A 121 -4.87 -2.40 10.76
CA GLN A 121 -6.09 -3.20 10.69
C GLN A 121 -6.46 -3.49 9.23
N PRO A 122 -6.32 -4.74 8.75
CA PRO A 122 -6.76 -5.11 7.41
C PRO A 122 -8.29 -5.20 7.33
N LYS A 123 -8.88 -4.61 6.29
CA LYS A 123 -10.30 -4.67 5.96
C LYS A 123 -10.50 -4.78 4.46
N ASP A 124 -11.59 -5.43 4.06
CA ASP A 124 -11.95 -5.53 2.66
C ASP A 124 -12.45 -4.20 2.11
N VAL A 125 -12.02 -3.90 0.90
CA VAL A 125 -12.45 -2.73 0.13
C VAL A 125 -12.73 -3.12 -1.31
N SER A 126 -13.63 -2.39 -1.95
CA SER A 126 -13.93 -2.53 -3.37
C SER A 126 -13.25 -1.40 -4.12
N VAL A 127 -12.39 -1.74 -5.07
CA VAL A 127 -11.59 -0.80 -5.86
C VAL A 127 -12.13 -0.77 -7.27
N LYS A 128 -12.52 0.41 -7.74
CA LYS A 128 -12.79 0.63 -9.16
C LYS A 128 -11.47 0.88 -9.85
N TRP A 129 -11.25 0.18 -10.95
CA TRP A 129 -10.00 0.17 -11.70
C TRP A 129 -10.30 0.50 -13.16
N ASP A 130 -9.77 1.62 -13.64
CA ASP A 130 -9.93 2.07 -15.02
C ASP A 130 -8.56 2.10 -15.72
N VAL A 131 -8.53 1.70 -16.99
CA VAL A 131 -7.31 1.58 -17.80
C VAL A 131 -7.46 2.36 -19.09
N SER A 132 -6.52 3.23 -19.39
CA SER A 132 -6.44 3.99 -20.63
C SER A 132 -5.00 3.97 -21.18
N GLY A 133 -4.72 3.03 -22.06
CA GLY A 133 -3.36 2.79 -22.55
C GLY A 133 -2.43 2.31 -21.44
N LYS A 134 -1.42 3.10 -21.10
CA LYS A 134 -0.53 2.85 -19.95
C LYS A 134 -1.07 3.40 -18.64
N HIS A 135 -2.01 4.35 -18.73
CA HIS A 135 -2.53 5.06 -17.58
C HIS A 135 -3.53 4.21 -16.80
N ILE A 136 -3.33 4.11 -15.51
CA ILE A 136 -4.21 3.46 -14.55
C ILE A 136 -4.79 4.53 -13.63
N HIS A 137 -6.12 4.49 -13.50
CA HIS A 137 -6.86 5.27 -12.52
C HIS A 137 -7.64 4.32 -11.63
N ALA A 138 -7.41 4.39 -10.33
CA ALA A 138 -8.07 3.55 -9.34
C ALA A 138 -8.73 4.41 -8.27
N THR A 139 -9.96 4.04 -7.89
CA THR A 139 -10.71 4.76 -6.84
C THR A 139 -11.30 3.78 -5.84
N PHE A 140 -11.28 4.14 -4.56
CA PHE A 140 -11.95 3.42 -3.49
C PHE A 140 -12.24 4.34 -2.31
N GLY A 141 -13.20 3.94 -1.47
CA GLY A 141 -13.51 4.65 -0.24
C GLY A 141 -13.48 3.69 0.95
N PHE A 142 -13.18 4.22 2.14
CA PHE A 142 -13.19 3.45 3.37
C PHE A 142 -13.53 4.32 4.58
N ASP A 143 -13.93 3.66 5.67
CA ASP A 143 -14.22 4.30 6.95
C ASP A 143 -13.07 4.02 7.93
N VAL A 144 -12.40 5.08 8.40
CA VAL A 144 -11.22 4.96 9.27
C VAL A 144 -11.54 4.29 10.61
N THR A 145 -12.78 4.37 11.10
CA THR A 145 -13.17 3.74 12.36
C THR A 145 -13.20 2.22 12.26
N LYS A 146 -13.49 1.69 11.08
CA LYS A 146 -13.39 0.24 10.82
C LYS A 146 -11.95 -0.28 10.94
N HIS A 147 -10.99 0.63 10.81
CA HIS A 147 -9.55 0.35 10.98
C HIS A 147 -9.02 0.71 12.37
N GLY A 148 -9.90 0.86 13.36
CA GLY A 148 -9.50 1.06 14.77
C GLY A 148 -9.18 2.50 15.16
N VAL A 149 -9.36 3.47 14.26
CA VAL A 149 -9.32 4.89 14.62
C VAL A 149 -10.58 5.23 15.39
N LYS A 150 -10.46 5.85 16.54
CA LYS A 150 -11.62 6.22 17.35
C LYS A 150 -12.24 7.53 16.83
N GLU A 151 -13.57 7.61 16.83
CA GLU A 151 -14.25 8.85 16.42
C GLU A 151 -13.81 10.08 17.22
N GLU A 152 -13.55 9.90 18.51
CA GLU A 152 -13.06 10.98 19.40
C GLU A 152 -11.72 11.54 18.96
N ASP A 153 -10.84 10.73 18.33
CA ASP A 153 -9.56 11.16 17.79
C ASP A 153 -9.71 12.04 16.55
N LEU A 154 -10.87 12.01 15.90
CA LEU A 154 -11.20 12.86 14.76
C LEU A 154 -11.80 14.21 15.15
N CYS A 155 -12.01 14.45 16.45
CA CYS A 155 -12.65 15.66 16.98
C CYS A 155 -11.63 16.69 17.41
N PHE A 156 -11.95 17.97 17.22
CA PHE A 156 -11.13 19.09 17.72
C PHE A 156 -11.15 19.13 19.26
N GLU A 157 -12.31 18.82 19.84
CA GLU A 157 -12.50 18.67 21.27
C GLU A 157 -13.00 17.25 21.60
N PRO A 158 -12.09 16.29 21.88
CA PRO A 158 -12.47 14.90 22.11
C PRO A 158 -13.47 14.69 23.26
N LYS A 159 -13.38 15.50 24.30
CA LYS A 159 -14.25 15.37 25.49
C LYS A 159 -15.71 15.71 25.22
N THR A 160 -15.98 16.67 24.36
CA THR A 160 -17.33 17.13 24.02
C THR A 160 -17.86 16.49 22.73
N LYS A 161 -16.99 15.79 21.98
CA LYS A 161 -17.24 15.26 20.63
C LYS A 161 -17.79 16.34 19.69
N SER A 162 -17.39 17.59 19.92
CA SER A 162 -17.78 18.70 19.08
C SER A 162 -16.77 18.94 17.97
N ILE A 163 -17.28 19.30 16.80
CA ILE A 163 -16.48 19.66 15.63
C ILE A 163 -15.55 18.50 15.21
N CYS A 164 -16.14 17.34 14.87
CA CYS A 164 -15.41 16.17 14.40
C CYS A 164 -15.33 16.12 12.86
N ALA A 165 -14.25 15.56 12.35
CA ALA A 165 -14.16 15.17 10.95
C ALA A 165 -15.06 13.95 10.69
N LYS A 166 -15.48 13.77 9.43
CA LYS A 166 -16.17 12.55 9.00
C LYS A 166 -15.21 11.38 8.97
N THR A 167 -15.77 10.19 9.17
CA THR A 167 -15.00 8.96 9.23
C THR A 167 -14.66 8.37 7.86
N HIS A 168 -15.39 8.78 6.82
CA HIS A 168 -15.20 8.31 5.46
C HIS A 168 -14.12 9.08 4.72
N VAL A 169 -13.28 8.34 4.01
CA VAL A 169 -12.18 8.84 3.18
C VAL A 169 -12.30 8.21 1.79
N ASP A 170 -12.27 9.04 0.76
CA ASP A 170 -12.16 8.64 -0.63
C ASP A 170 -10.71 8.76 -1.09
N VAL A 171 -10.25 7.81 -1.88
CA VAL A 171 -8.88 7.75 -2.41
C VAL A 171 -8.93 7.56 -3.90
N GLU A 172 -8.15 8.37 -4.61
CA GLU A 172 -7.88 8.25 -6.04
C GLU A 172 -6.38 8.04 -6.24
N VAL A 173 -6.03 7.12 -7.12
CA VAL A 173 -4.64 6.79 -7.44
C VAL A 173 -4.49 6.78 -8.95
N ASP A 174 -3.58 7.62 -9.44
CA ASP A 174 -3.19 7.69 -10.85
C ASP A 174 -1.72 7.30 -10.99
N PHE A 175 -1.40 6.46 -11.96
CA PHE A 175 -0.02 6.13 -12.31
C PHE A 175 0.06 5.52 -13.70
N ASP A 176 1.24 5.59 -14.31
CA ASP A 176 1.52 4.94 -15.58
C ASP A 176 2.26 3.63 -15.34
N LEU A 177 1.90 2.59 -16.10
CA LEU A 177 2.62 1.32 -16.09
C LEU A 177 3.92 1.47 -16.88
N ASN A 178 5.03 1.07 -16.29
CA ASN A 178 6.27 0.85 -17.00
C ASN A 178 6.11 -0.45 -17.83
N GLN A 179 6.26 -0.34 -19.14
CA GLN A 179 6.29 -1.47 -20.07
C GLN A 179 7.71 -1.85 -20.40
#